data_aa153ee1478b4179466148b6bae39cb0
#
_entry.id   aa153ee1478b4179466148b6bae39cb0
#
_cell.length_a   1.000
_cell.length_b   1.000
_cell.length_c   1.000
_cell.angle_alpha   90.00
_cell.angle_beta   90.00
_cell.angle_gamma   90.00
#
_symmetry.space_group_name_H-M   'P 1'
#
loop_
_entity.id
_entity.type
_entity.pdbx_description
1 polymer ?
#
loop_
_entity_poly.entity_id
_entity_poly.type
_entity_poly.pdbx_seq_one_letter_code
_entity_poly.pdbx_strand_id
1 'polypeptide(L)'
;MPVAAAIDEFLRGELSVQEAPDEGAWHKAWHDLGLHTLPPLESALRGGIGADRLSWAFVAGYQGAIRYVFPSVPHQGWAAYAATEDKSKPATALTTQGDGFLLNGHKSWVGQSRHLDHLLVTAGDQCVLVPAQASGVHLSHRENSKFLNAMSQGYGDFEAVEVAAGAVFDSDHMREF
;
A
#
# COMPACT_ATOMS: atom_id res chain seq x y z
N MET A 1 -0.97 -15.88 -21.85
CA MET A 1 -0.57 -15.36 -20.53
C MET A 1 -1.17 -13.97 -20.36
N PRO A 2 -1.75 -13.62 -19.21
CA PRO A 2 -2.51 -12.35 -19.04
C PRO A 2 -1.70 -11.07 -19.35
N VAL A 3 -0.39 -11.07 -19.06
CA VAL A 3 0.51 -9.93 -19.36
C VAL A 3 0.63 -9.67 -20.86
N ALA A 4 0.81 -10.72 -21.67
CA ALA A 4 0.89 -10.55 -23.12
C ALA A 4 -0.41 -9.99 -23.71
N ALA A 5 -1.57 -10.44 -23.20
CA ALA A 5 -2.86 -9.93 -23.62
C ALA A 5 -3.02 -8.42 -23.32
N ALA A 6 -2.63 -7.95 -22.14
CA ALA A 6 -2.70 -6.54 -21.77
C ALA A 6 -1.79 -5.66 -22.65
N ILE A 7 -0.59 -6.16 -23.00
CA ILE A 7 0.31 -5.48 -23.95
C ILE A 7 -0.31 -5.40 -25.34
N ASP A 8 -0.88 -6.51 -25.83
CA ASP A 8 -1.53 -6.57 -27.14
C ASP A 8 -2.75 -5.62 -27.21
N GLU A 9 -3.57 -5.56 -26.17
CA GLU A 9 -4.70 -4.64 -26.06
C GLU A 9 -4.22 -3.17 -26.10
N PHE A 10 -3.13 -2.87 -25.38
CA PHE A 10 -2.51 -1.52 -25.43
C PHE A 10 -2.03 -1.17 -26.83
N LEU A 11 -1.31 -2.08 -27.50
CA LEU A 11 -0.79 -1.85 -28.85
C LEU A 11 -1.91 -1.70 -29.88
N ARG A 12 -3.08 -2.28 -29.66
CA ARG A 12 -4.29 -2.09 -30.48
C ARG A 12 -5.09 -0.83 -30.12
N GLY A 13 -4.67 -0.09 -29.08
CA GLY A 13 -5.39 1.10 -28.60
C GLY A 13 -6.69 0.79 -27.86
N GLU A 14 -6.84 -0.44 -27.34
CA GLU A 14 -8.03 -0.88 -26.59
C GLU A 14 -7.96 -0.48 -25.12
N LEU A 15 -6.75 -0.18 -24.60
CA LEU A 15 -6.55 0.38 -23.26
C LEU A 15 -6.38 1.89 -23.35
N SER A 16 -7.24 2.63 -22.65
CA SER A 16 -7.21 4.09 -22.62
C SER A 16 -6.58 4.61 -21.33
N VAL A 17 -5.88 5.73 -21.44
CA VAL A 17 -5.40 6.49 -20.28
C VAL A 17 -6.60 7.09 -19.53
N GLN A 18 -6.58 6.99 -18.21
CA GLN A 18 -7.60 7.54 -17.33
C GLN A 18 -7.12 8.88 -16.78
N GLU A 19 -7.85 9.94 -17.09
CA GLU A 19 -7.60 11.24 -16.47
C GLU A 19 -8.03 11.21 -15.00
N ALA A 20 -7.06 11.34 -14.10
CA ALA A 20 -7.29 11.36 -12.67
C ALA A 20 -6.59 12.58 -12.04
N PRO A 21 -7.30 13.69 -11.84
CA PRO A 21 -6.72 14.95 -11.38
C PRO A 21 -6.13 14.86 -9.97
N ASP A 22 -6.64 13.97 -9.14
CA ASP A 22 -6.22 13.76 -7.76
C ASP A 22 -6.25 12.27 -7.36
N GLU A 23 -5.77 11.98 -6.15
CA GLU A 23 -5.66 10.63 -5.62
C GLU A 23 -7.02 9.95 -5.44
N GLY A 24 -8.05 10.68 -5.02
CA GLY A 24 -9.41 10.15 -4.88
C GLY A 24 -10.01 9.75 -6.23
N ALA A 25 -9.77 10.54 -7.28
CA ALA A 25 -10.17 10.21 -8.65
C ALA A 25 -9.46 8.94 -9.15
N TRP A 26 -8.15 8.79 -8.86
CA TRP A 26 -7.42 7.58 -9.23
C TRP A 26 -7.87 6.36 -8.42
N HIS A 27 -8.15 6.52 -7.13
CA HIS A 27 -8.71 5.46 -6.30
C HIS A 27 -10.06 4.96 -6.86
N LYS A 28 -10.93 5.89 -7.27
CA LYS A 28 -12.18 5.54 -7.94
C LYS A 28 -11.95 4.82 -9.26
N ALA A 29 -11.05 5.32 -10.12
CA ALA A 29 -10.70 4.68 -11.40
C ALA A 29 -10.15 3.26 -11.19
N TRP A 30 -9.36 3.03 -10.15
CA TRP A 30 -8.87 1.71 -9.75
C TRP A 30 -10.01 0.69 -9.58
N HIS A 31 -11.11 1.10 -8.94
CA HIS A 31 -12.29 0.27 -8.76
C HIS A 31 -13.10 0.13 -10.05
N ASP A 32 -13.37 1.20 -10.74
CA ASP A 32 -14.17 1.22 -11.98
C ASP A 32 -13.54 0.36 -13.08
N LEU A 33 -12.22 0.33 -13.16
CA LEU A 33 -11.45 -0.52 -14.07
C LEU A 33 -11.32 -1.97 -13.59
N GLY A 34 -11.82 -2.30 -12.41
CA GLY A 34 -11.73 -3.62 -11.81
C GLY A 34 -10.31 -4.08 -11.47
N LEU A 35 -9.34 -3.15 -11.36
CA LEU A 35 -7.93 -3.48 -11.10
C LEU A 35 -7.73 -4.27 -9.80
N HIS A 36 -8.58 -4.04 -8.82
CA HIS A 36 -8.59 -4.75 -7.54
C HIS A 36 -8.94 -6.25 -7.68
N THR A 37 -9.56 -6.67 -8.77
CA THR A 37 -9.96 -8.06 -9.02
C THR A 37 -8.95 -8.85 -9.85
N LEU A 38 -7.98 -8.18 -10.44
CA LEU A 38 -6.98 -8.78 -11.33
C LEU A 38 -5.83 -9.42 -10.54
N PRO A 39 -5.13 -10.40 -11.11
CA PRO A 39 -3.86 -10.86 -10.58
C PRO A 39 -2.87 -9.70 -10.40
N PRO A 40 -1.99 -9.72 -9.37
CA PRO A 40 -1.15 -8.59 -9.00
C PRO A 40 -0.35 -7.98 -10.17
N LEU A 41 0.31 -8.81 -10.97
CA LEU A 41 1.11 -8.34 -12.10
C LEU A 41 0.26 -7.74 -13.22
N GLU A 42 -0.90 -8.32 -13.50
CA GLU A 42 -1.83 -7.79 -14.50
C GLU A 42 -2.44 -6.47 -14.03
N SER A 43 -2.83 -6.38 -12.77
CA SER A 43 -3.30 -5.15 -12.11
C SER A 43 -2.28 -4.02 -12.22
N ALA A 44 -1.02 -4.30 -11.88
CA ALA A 44 0.08 -3.34 -11.98
C ALA A 44 0.30 -2.85 -13.42
N LEU A 45 0.31 -3.77 -14.38
CA LEU A 45 0.52 -3.46 -15.79
C LEU A 45 -0.63 -2.61 -16.36
N ARG A 46 -1.88 -3.05 -16.20
CA ARG A 46 -3.06 -2.34 -16.71
C ARG A 46 -3.22 -0.96 -16.06
N GLY A 47 -3.02 -0.89 -14.74
CA GLY A 47 -3.04 0.36 -14.00
C GLY A 47 -1.90 1.30 -14.41
N GLY A 48 -0.69 0.77 -14.64
CA GLY A 48 0.44 1.56 -15.13
C GLY A 48 0.23 2.12 -16.54
N ILE A 49 -0.33 1.33 -17.47
CA ILE A 49 -0.69 1.76 -18.84
C ILE A 49 -1.83 2.80 -18.79
N GLY A 50 -2.82 2.61 -17.92
CA GLY A 50 -3.95 3.50 -17.79
C GLY A 50 -3.65 4.82 -17.06
N ALA A 51 -2.48 4.96 -16.45
CA ALA A 51 -2.11 6.13 -15.66
C ALA A 51 -1.79 7.35 -16.53
N ASP A 52 -2.39 8.53 -16.24
CA ASP A 52 -2.09 9.80 -16.93
C ASP A 52 -0.85 10.51 -16.37
N ARG A 53 -0.30 10.02 -15.27
CA ARG A 53 0.89 10.59 -14.60
C ARG A 53 1.67 9.55 -13.80
N LEU A 54 2.94 9.89 -13.50
CA LEU A 54 3.87 8.99 -12.82
C LEU A 54 3.37 8.53 -11.43
N SER A 55 2.67 9.40 -10.70
CA SER A 55 2.14 9.04 -9.39
C SER A 55 1.18 7.85 -9.46
N TRP A 56 0.34 7.80 -10.48
CA TRP A 56 -0.65 6.71 -10.62
C TRP A 56 -0.01 5.44 -11.18
N ALA A 57 0.96 5.57 -12.08
CA ALA A 57 1.75 4.42 -12.51
C ALA A 57 2.52 3.79 -11.34
N PHE A 58 3.09 4.63 -10.47
CA PHE A 58 3.72 4.16 -9.23
C PHE A 58 2.72 3.46 -8.32
N VAL A 59 1.55 4.05 -8.07
CA VAL A 59 0.49 3.43 -7.22
C VAL A 59 0.09 2.07 -7.76
N ALA A 60 -0.12 1.94 -9.08
CA ALA A 60 -0.48 0.67 -9.70
C ALA A 60 0.59 -0.41 -9.48
N GLY A 61 1.86 -0.09 -9.71
CA GLY A 61 2.98 -0.99 -9.46
C GLY A 61 3.12 -1.36 -7.98
N TYR A 62 2.99 -0.37 -7.11
CA TYR A 62 3.12 -0.54 -5.66
C TYR A 62 2.01 -1.44 -5.07
N GLN A 63 0.75 -1.24 -5.47
CA GLN A 63 -0.35 -2.11 -5.06
C GLN A 63 -0.19 -3.53 -5.62
N GLY A 64 0.32 -3.67 -6.83
CA GLY A 64 0.67 -4.98 -7.40
C GLY A 64 1.77 -5.69 -6.63
N ALA A 65 2.86 -4.98 -6.29
CA ALA A 65 3.97 -5.53 -5.50
C ALA A 65 3.52 -5.98 -4.10
N ILE A 66 2.75 -5.14 -3.39
CA ILE A 66 2.20 -5.51 -2.07
C ILE A 66 1.41 -6.81 -2.14
N ARG A 67 0.48 -6.93 -3.09
CA ARG A 67 -0.36 -8.12 -3.22
C ARG A 67 0.37 -9.36 -3.71
N TYR A 68 1.45 -9.17 -4.47
CA TYR A 68 2.30 -10.26 -4.89
C TYR A 68 3.07 -10.87 -3.72
N VAL A 69 3.64 -10.02 -2.86
CA VAL A 69 4.44 -10.45 -1.70
C VAL A 69 3.55 -10.85 -0.52
N PHE A 70 2.43 -10.15 -0.32
CA PHE A 70 1.50 -10.37 0.78
C PHE A 70 0.09 -10.74 0.27
N PRO A 71 -0.12 -11.97 -0.21
CA PRO A 71 -1.37 -12.37 -0.87
C PRO A 71 -2.59 -12.38 0.06
N SER A 72 -2.39 -12.33 1.36
CA SER A 72 -3.47 -12.20 2.36
C SER A 72 -3.96 -10.77 2.58
N VAL A 73 -3.30 -9.76 2.02
CA VAL A 73 -3.79 -8.37 2.05
C VAL A 73 -5.11 -8.29 1.27
N PRO A 74 -6.18 -7.71 1.87
CA PRO A 74 -7.46 -7.56 1.19
C PRO A 74 -7.34 -6.81 -0.14
N HIS A 75 -7.89 -7.37 -1.21
CA HIS A 75 -7.76 -6.82 -2.56
C HIS A 75 -8.67 -5.62 -2.83
N GLN A 76 -9.70 -5.41 -2.01
CA GLN A 76 -10.71 -4.38 -2.23
C GLN A 76 -10.22 -2.96 -1.97
N GLY A 77 -9.20 -2.79 -1.14
CA GLY A 77 -8.67 -1.47 -0.78
C GLY A 77 -7.19 -1.32 -1.09
N TRP A 78 -6.65 -0.14 -0.83
CA TRP A 78 -5.22 0.12 -0.95
C TRP A 78 -4.49 -0.19 0.35
N ALA A 79 -3.27 -0.70 0.21
CA ALA A 79 -2.37 -0.93 1.32
C ALA A 79 -1.05 -0.15 1.15
N ALA A 80 -0.42 0.23 2.27
CA ALA A 80 0.93 0.77 2.27
C ALA A 80 1.89 -0.13 3.04
N TYR A 81 3.10 -0.31 2.52
CA TYR A 81 4.20 -0.95 3.20
C TYR A 81 5.03 0.10 3.95
N ALA A 82 4.81 0.19 5.24
CA ALA A 82 5.40 1.19 6.13
C ALA A 82 6.65 0.61 6.81
N ALA A 83 7.82 0.74 6.15
CA ALA A 83 9.09 0.20 6.63
C ALA A 83 10.05 1.24 7.20
N THR A 84 9.94 2.51 6.75
CA THR A 84 10.95 3.53 7.06
C THR A 84 10.82 4.05 8.48
N GLU A 85 11.82 3.80 9.31
CA GLU A 85 11.92 4.30 10.68
C GLU A 85 12.41 5.76 10.74
N ASP A 86 11.97 6.49 11.75
CA ASP A 86 12.58 7.74 12.19
C ASP A 86 13.63 7.44 13.26
N LYS A 87 14.90 7.59 12.92
CA LYS A 87 16.02 7.29 13.83
C LYS A 87 16.06 8.17 15.10
N SER A 88 15.29 9.25 15.14
CA SER A 88 15.16 10.13 16.33
C SER A 88 14.09 9.65 17.31
N LYS A 89 13.29 8.64 16.92
CA LYS A 89 12.21 8.07 17.71
C LYS A 89 12.53 6.62 18.10
N PRO A 90 11.88 6.05 19.12
CA PRO A 90 11.95 4.63 19.41
C PRO A 90 11.53 3.80 18.19
N ALA A 91 12.22 2.68 17.98
CA ALA A 91 11.88 1.76 16.89
C ALA A 91 10.47 1.20 17.07
N THR A 92 9.79 0.96 15.94
CA THR A 92 8.50 0.29 15.95
C THR A 92 8.64 -1.14 16.47
N ALA A 93 7.82 -1.53 17.42
CA ALA A 93 7.90 -2.80 18.13
C ALA A 93 6.54 -3.45 18.33
N LEU A 94 6.57 -4.80 18.36
CA LEU A 94 5.47 -5.65 18.80
C LEU A 94 5.72 -6.13 20.21
N THR A 95 4.72 -6.03 21.08
CA THR A 95 4.73 -6.58 22.43
C THR A 95 3.62 -7.61 22.56
N THR A 96 3.91 -8.81 23.05
CA THR A 96 2.90 -9.85 23.25
C THR A 96 1.85 -9.40 24.28
N GLN A 97 0.58 -9.59 23.93
CA GLN A 97 -0.56 -9.33 24.82
C GLN A 97 -1.62 -10.41 24.62
N GLY A 98 -1.81 -11.26 25.63
CA GLY A 98 -2.72 -12.41 25.53
C GLY A 98 -2.36 -13.31 24.34
N ASP A 99 -3.33 -13.58 23.47
CA ASP A 99 -3.17 -14.40 22.27
C ASP A 99 -2.76 -13.58 21.02
N GLY A 100 -2.43 -12.29 21.18
CA GLY A 100 -2.04 -11.38 20.12
C GLY A 100 -0.89 -10.48 20.52
N PHE A 101 -0.83 -9.30 19.88
CA PHE A 101 0.24 -8.34 20.09
C PHE A 101 -0.31 -6.91 20.18
N LEU A 102 0.50 -6.02 20.75
CA LEU A 102 0.36 -4.57 20.65
C LEU A 102 1.47 -4.01 19.77
N LEU A 103 1.09 -3.24 18.76
CA LEU A 103 2.03 -2.48 17.93
C LEU A 103 2.16 -1.07 18.48
N ASN A 104 3.41 -0.65 18.71
CA ASN A 104 3.76 0.71 19.10
C ASN A 104 4.91 1.22 18.26
N GLY A 105 4.91 2.51 17.90
CA GLY A 105 6.03 3.11 17.20
C GLY A 105 5.65 4.17 16.19
N HIS A 106 6.60 4.48 15.29
CA HIS A 106 6.44 5.54 14.30
C HIS A 106 7.06 5.14 12.96
N LYS A 107 6.36 5.43 11.88
CA LYS A 107 6.89 5.30 10.51
C LYS A 107 6.99 6.66 9.85
N SER A 108 8.17 6.95 9.31
CA SER A 108 8.48 8.24 8.71
C SER A 108 8.10 8.36 7.23
N TRP A 109 7.59 7.29 6.64
CA TRP A 109 7.03 7.32 5.29
C TRP A 109 5.87 6.33 5.14
N VAL A 110 4.71 6.85 4.74
CA VAL A 110 3.51 6.11 4.39
C VAL A 110 2.98 6.68 3.09
N GLY A 111 3.02 5.89 2.01
CA GLY A 111 2.44 6.27 0.72
C GLY A 111 0.93 6.18 0.72
N GLN A 112 0.25 6.98 -0.11
CA GLN A 112 -1.22 6.98 -0.26
C GLN A 112 -1.97 7.25 1.05
N SER A 113 -1.33 7.96 1.99
CA SER A 113 -1.75 8.09 3.37
C SER A 113 -3.18 8.65 3.58
N ARG A 114 -3.82 9.23 2.55
CA ARG A 114 -5.19 9.75 2.62
C ARG A 114 -6.26 8.73 2.23
N HIS A 115 -5.88 7.66 1.50
CA HIS A 115 -6.82 6.72 0.90
C HIS A 115 -6.49 5.25 1.20
N LEU A 116 -5.79 5.01 2.32
CA LEU A 116 -5.44 3.66 2.75
C LEU A 116 -6.57 2.96 3.49
N ASP A 117 -6.74 1.69 3.18
CA ASP A 117 -7.55 0.77 3.94
C ASP A 117 -6.71 -0.06 4.91
N HIS A 118 -5.46 -0.35 4.53
CA HIS A 118 -4.56 -1.20 5.31
C HIS A 118 -3.12 -0.69 5.32
N LEU A 119 -2.40 -1.08 6.36
CA LEU A 119 -0.97 -0.86 6.53
C LEU A 119 -0.28 -2.20 6.77
N LEU A 120 0.81 -2.42 6.08
CA LEU A 120 1.83 -3.42 6.39
C LEU A 120 2.96 -2.70 7.11
N VAL A 121 3.05 -2.88 8.42
CA VAL A 121 3.99 -2.14 9.28
C VAL A 121 5.10 -3.07 9.73
N THR A 122 6.36 -2.71 9.42
CA THR A 122 7.50 -3.48 9.92
C THR A 122 7.77 -3.19 11.40
N ALA A 123 8.09 -4.22 12.17
CA ALA A 123 8.46 -4.14 13.58
C ALA A 123 9.59 -5.15 13.85
N GLY A 124 10.83 -4.68 13.86
CA GLY A 124 12.01 -5.55 13.89
C GLY A 124 12.10 -6.41 12.63
N ASP A 125 12.13 -7.72 12.79
CA ASP A 125 12.15 -8.74 11.74
C ASP A 125 10.77 -9.25 11.34
N GLN A 126 9.72 -8.64 11.85
CA GLN A 126 8.33 -8.99 11.54
C GLN A 126 7.63 -7.86 10.78
N CYS A 127 6.56 -8.20 10.08
CA CYS A 127 5.64 -7.25 9.45
C CYS A 127 4.21 -7.59 9.89
N VAL A 128 3.41 -6.58 10.16
CA VAL A 128 2.02 -6.77 10.58
C VAL A 128 1.05 -6.06 9.67
N LEU A 129 -0.08 -6.70 9.40
CA LEU A 129 -1.19 -6.11 8.68
C LEU A 129 -2.18 -5.51 9.69
N VAL A 130 -2.41 -4.21 9.57
CA VAL A 130 -3.38 -3.49 10.41
C VAL A 130 -4.33 -2.66 9.53
N PRO A 131 -5.62 -2.56 9.87
CA PRO A 131 -6.53 -1.62 9.21
C PRO A 131 -6.06 -0.18 9.45
N ALA A 132 -6.10 0.67 8.43
CA ALA A 132 -5.67 2.07 8.55
C ALA A 132 -6.55 2.89 9.52
N GLN A 133 -7.77 2.42 9.78
CA GLN A 133 -8.74 3.02 10.70
C GLN A 133 -8.79 2.33 12.07
N ALA A 134 -7.85 1.41 12.37
CA ALA A 134 -7.81 0.75 13.66
C ALA A 134 -7.54 1.75 14.80
N SER A 135 -8.09 1.46 15.97
CA SER A 135 -7.81 2.25 17.18
C SER A 135 -6.30 2.30 17.45
N GLY A 136 -5.76 3.48 17.73
CA GLY A 136 -4.33 3.71 17.95
C GLY A 136 -3.50 3.90 16.67
N VAL A 137 -4.10 3.81 15.48
CA VAL A 137 -3.44 4.21 14.21
C VAL A 137 -3.70 5.67 13.92
N HIS A 138 -2.65 6.47 13.80
CA HIS A 138 -2.73 7.89 13.50
C HIS A 138 -1.89 8.20 12.26
N LEU A 139 -2.57 8.52 11.15
CA LEU A 139 -1.91 8.93 9.91
C LEU A 139 -1.88 10.45 9.82
N SER A 140 -0.72 11.00 9.54
CA SER A 140 -0.55 12.42 9.22
C SER A 140 0.04 12.57 7.83
N HIS A 141 -0.16 13.73 7.19
CA HIS A 141 0.18 13.95 5.80
C HIS A 141 1.30 14.97 5.66
N ARG A 142 2.20 14.73 4.71
CA ARG A 142 3.20 15.71 4.30
C ARG A 142 2.59 16.69 3.32
N GLU A 143 2.85 17.97 3.55
CA GLU A 143 2.56 19.00 2.58
C GLU A 143 3.70 19.11 1.56
N ASN A 144 3.36 19.40 0.30
CA ASN A 144 4.31 19.76 -0.76
C ASN A 144 5.41 18.71 -1.03
N SER A 145 5.09 17.43 -1.07
CA SER A 145 6.04 16.42 -1.57
C SER A 145 6.45 16.75 -3.01
N LYS A 146 7.76 16.82 -3.28
CA LYS A 146 8.29 17.08 -4.63
C LYS A 146 8.29 15.82 -5.52
N PHE A 147 8.39 14.66 -4.91
CA PHE A 147 8.40 13.38 -5.59
C PHE A 147 7.00 12.74 -5.51
N LEU A 148 6.48 12.29 -6.64
CA LEU A 148 5.13 11.71 -6.76
C LEU A 148 4.05 12.63 -6.14
N ASN A 149 4.09 13.90 -6.48
CA ASN A 149 3.35 14.98 -5.81
C ASN A 149 1.81 14.89 -5.90
N ALA A 150 1.28 14.08 -6.81
CA ALA A 150 -0.16 13.83 -6.88
C ALA A 150 -0.61 12.75 -5.87
N MET A 151 0.32 11.89 -5.41
CA MET A 151 0.07 10.87 -4.41
C MET A 151 0.32 11.46 -3.01
N SER A 152 -0.60 11.22 -2.07
CA SER A 152 -0.38 11.60 -0.69
C SER A 152 0.76 10.78 -0.06
N GLN A 153 1.56 11.44 0.75
CA GLN A 153 2.63 10.84 1.52
C GLN A 153 2.55 11.36 2.95
N GLY A 154 2.92 10.53 3.91
CA GLY A 154 2.74 10.92 5.30
C GLY A 154 3.59 10.14 6.27
N TYR A 155 3.14 10.17 7.52
CA TYR A 155 3.71 9.48 8.67
C TYR A 155 2.65 8.61 9.30
N GLY A 156 3.06 7.54 9.99
CA GLY A 156 2.19 6.72 10.81
C GLY A 156 2.69 6.67 12.25
N ASP A 157 1.85 7.03 13.20
CA ASP A 157 2.07 6.81 14.62
C ASP A 157 1.13 5.69 15.10
N PHE A 158 1.67 4.77 15.88
CA PHE A 158 0.99 3.58 16.39
C PHE A 158 1.04 3.57 17.90
N GLU A 159 -0.11 3.59 18.54
CA GLU A 159 -0.27 3.63 20.00
C GLU A 159 -1.14 2.47 20.48
N ALA A 160 -0.52 1.43 21.02
CA ALA A 160 -1.18 0.23 21.53
C ALA A 160 -2.19 -0.37 20.52
N VAL A 161 -1.84 -0.43 19.24
CA VAL A 161 -2.69 -1.01 18.20
C VAL A 161 -2.75 -2.51 18.40
N GLU A 162 -3.96 -3.05 18.59
CA GLU A 162 -4.19 -4.48 18.74
C GLU A 162 -3.95 -5.21 17.40
N VAL A 163 -3.11 -6.24 17.43
CA VAL A 163 -2.76 -7.08 16.28
C VAL A 163 -3.04 -8.54 16.59
N ALA A 164 -3.90 -9.17 15.81
CA ALA A 164 -4.14 -10.60 15.91
C ALA A 164 -2.89 -11.40 15.49
N ALA A 165 -2.63 -12.54 16.11
CA ALA A 165 -1.48 -13.40 15.76
C ALA A 165 -1.45 -13.79 14.26
N GLY A 166 -2.61 -14.02 13.65
CA GLY A 166 -2.72 -14.35 12.23
C GLY A 166 -2.45 -13.19 11.26
N ALA A 167 -2.25 -11.96 11.76
CA ALA A 167 -1.92 -10.78 10.97
C ALA A 167 -0.41 -10.45 10.98
N VAL A 168 0.42 -11.34 11.53
CA VAL A 168 1.87 -11.20 11.62
C VAL A 168 2.54 -12.04 10.52
N PHE A 169 3.45 -11.44 9.78
CA PHE A 169 4.28 -12.05 8.76
C PHE A 169 5.74 -12.08 9.23
N ASP A 170 6.48 -13.11 8.86
CA ASP A 170 7.89 -13.25 9.17
C ASP A 170 8.82 -12.46 8.21
N SER A 171 10.12 -12.50 8.49
CA SER A 171 11.14 -11.79 7.72
C SER A 171 11.30 -12.27 6.27
N ASP A 172 10.88 -13.50 5.95
CA ASP A 172 11.09 -14.04 4.61
C ASP A 172 10.21 -13.29 3.58
N HIS A 173 8.97 -12.95 3.94
CA HIS A 173 8.11 -12.09 3.12
C HIS A 173 8.70 -10.69 2.90
N MET A 174 9.39 -10.13 3.90
CA MET A 174 9.96 -8.78 3.78
C MET A 174 11.17 -8.70 2.84
N ARG A 175 11.86 -9.81 2.59
CA ARG A 175 13.01 -9.85 1.67
C ARG A 175 12.62 -9.85 0.21
N GLU A 176 11.38 -10.19 -0.09
CA GLU A 176 10.85 -10.21 -1.45
C GLU A 176 10.28 -8.86 -1.89
N PHE A 177 10.02 -7.94 -0.96
CA PHE A 177 9.52 -6.60 -1.20
C PHE A 177 10.68 -5.59 -1.35
#